data_74bde908fc78e0e0af176220c85c0fa2
#
_entry.id   74bde908fc78e0e0af176220c85c0fa2
#
_cell.length_a   1.000
_cell.length_b   1.000
_cell.length_c   1.000
_cell.angle_alpha   90.00
_cell.angle_beta   90.00
_cell.angle_gamma   90.00
#
_symmetry.space_group_name_H-M   'P 1'
#
loop_
_entity.id
_entity.type
_entity.pdbx_description
1 polymer ?
#
loop_
_entity_poly.entity_id
_entity_poly.type
_entity_poly.pdbx_seq_one_letter_code
_entity_poly.pdbx_strand_id
1 'polypeptide(L)'
;MSDDSPQRATGKANMKAVYGWDIDHVEGSFVEYTVDHLFGRVWEEGSMSVKERRLLLIGLCMGSGLEDVAGLQLDAAVRQGELDADDLRSIVVFLAHYAGWPRAAKLNMEVEKIVARMAAATDVDAGDDPDLP
;
A
#
# COMPACT_ATOMS: atom_id res chain seq x y z
N MET A 1 -25.30 0.43 19.83
CA MET A 1 -24.46 -0.76 19.92
C MET A 1 -23.10 -0.45 19.33
N SER A 2 -22.08 -0.63 20.13
CA SER A 2 -20.71 -0.47 19.61
C SER A 2 -20.41 -1.62 18.64
N ASP A 3 -20.15 -1.29 17.37
CA ASP A 3 -19.76 -2.27 16.37
C ASP A 3 -18.29 -2.69 16.49
N ASP A 4 -17.61 -2.17 17.52
CA ASP A 4 -16.18 -2.41 17.70
C ASP A 4 -15.91 -3.57 18.66
N SER A 5 -16.16 -4.80 18.17
CA SER A 5 -15.58 -5.99 18.80
C SER A 5 -14.04 -5.86 18.77
N PRO A 6 -13.31 -6.51 19.70
CA PRO A 6 -11.84 -6.49 19.65
C PRO A 6 -11.28 -6.91 18.29
N GLN A 7 -11.90 -7.88 17.64
CA GLN A 7 -11.48 -8.34 16.32
C GLN A 7 -11.70 -7.25 15.25
N ARG A 8 -12.81 -6.54 15.29
CA ARG A 8 -13.09 -5.42 14.38
C ARG A 8 -12.14 -4.26 14.61
N ALA A 9 -11.85 -3.93 15.85
CA ALA A 9 -10.88 -2.88 16.19
C ALA A 9 -9.49 -3.23 15.65
N THR A 10 -9.05 -4.48 15.79
CA THR A 10 -7.80 -4.98 15.22
C THR A 10 -7.81 -4.86 13.70
N GLY A 11 -8.92 -5.25 13.06
CA GLY A 11 -9.08 -5.16 11.61
C GLY A 11 -8.95 -3.74 11.09
N LYS A 12 -9.62 -2.80 11.74
CA LYS A 12 -9.53 -1.37 11.38
C LYS A 12 -8.10 -0.85 11.54
N ALA A 13 -7.42 -1.21 12.64
CA ALA A 13 -6.03 -0.80 12.88
C ALA A 13 -5.09 -1.37 11.81
N ASN A 14 -5.25 -2.63 11.43
CA ASN A 14 -4.45 -3.26 10.37
C ASN A 14 -4.72 -2.64 9.01
N MET A 15 -5.96 -2.35 8.67
CA MET A 15 -6.29 -1.68 7.41
C MET A 15 -5.65 -0.29 7.35
N LYS A 16 -5.64 0.45 8.46
CA LYS A 16 -4.94 1.73 8.54
C LYS A 16 -3.43 1.57 8.33
N ALA A 17 -2.82 0.56 8.94
CA ALA A 17 -1.40 0.26 8.77
C ALA A 17 -1.06 -0.12 7.33
N VAL A 18 -1.96 -0.84 6.64
CA VAL A 18 -1.75 -1.29 5.26
C VAL A 18 -2.02 -0.18 4.25
N TYR A 19 -3.15 0.52 4.36
CA TYR A 19 -3.60 1.49 3.36
C TYR A 19 -3.32 2.94 3.72
N GLY A 20 -3.15 3.25 5.00
CA GLY A 20 -2.85 4.61 5.45
C GLY A 20 -4.07 5.49 5.65
N TRP A 21 -5.28 4.95 5.62
CA TRP A 21 -6.50 5.71 5.90
C TRP A 21 -7.37 5.01 6.93
N ASP A 22 -8.27 5.76 7.56
CA ASP A 22 -9.23 5.23 8.53
C ASP A 22 -10.42 4.61 7.83
N ILE A 23 -10.93 3.51 8.40
CA ILE A 23 -12.16 2.87 7.95
C ILE A 23 -13.26 3.26 8.93
N ASP A 24 -14.09 4.22 8.53
CA ASP A 24 -15.14 4.77 9.40
C ASP A 24 -16.46 4.01 9.31
N HIS A 25 -16.68 3.31 8.20
CA HIS A 25 -17.96 2.68 7.93
C HIS A 25 -17.78 1.24 7.45
N VAL A 26 -18.40 0.31 8.18
CA VAL A 26 -18.36 -1.12 7.85
C VAL A 26 -19.81 -1.57 7.60
N GLU A 27 -20.15 -1.73 6.33
CA GLU A 27 -21.50 -2.13 5.92
C GLU A 27 -21.43 -3.15 4.78
N GLY A 28 -22.26 -4.18 4.88
CA GLY A 28 -22.31 -5.27 3.91
C GLY A 28 -21.30 -6.37 4.21
N SER A 29 -21.68 -7.58 3.85
CA SER A 29 -20.95 -8.80 4.19
C SER A 29 -19.51 -8.79 3.69
N PHE A 30 -19.27 -8.30 2.48
CA PHE A 30 -17.91 -8.26 1.92
C PHE A 30 -16.99 -7.37 2.75
N VAL A 31 -17.45 -6.18 3.13
CA VAL A 31 -16.66 -5.24 3.93
C VAL A 31 -16.48 -5.77 5.35
N GLU A 32 -17.52 -6.37 5.93
CA GLU A 32 -17.45 -7.02 7.25
C GLU A 32 -16.39 -8.11 7.28
N TYR A 33 -16.39 -9.01 6.29
CA TYR A 33 -15.37 -10.06 6.19
C TYR A 33 -13.98 -9.48 5.95
N THR A 34 -13.89 -8.41 5.16
CA THR A 34 -12.60 -7.74 4.92
C THR A 34 -12.03 -7.20 6.23
N VAL A 35 -12.82 -6.46 7.00
CA VAL A 35 -12.37 -5.84 8.24
C VAL A 35 -12.17 -6.89 9.35
N ASP A 36 -13.20 -7.68 9.60
CA ASP A 36 -13.25 -8.56 10.78
C ASP A 36 -12.41 -9.82 10.61
N HIS A 37 -12.48 -10.44 9.43
CA HIS A 37 -11.80 -11.71 9.18
C HIS A 37 -10.43 -11.52 8.52
N LEU A 38 -10.38 -10.88 7.37
CA LEU A 38 -9.11 -10.73 6.64
C LEU A 38 -8.11 -9.91 7.46
N PHE A 39 -8.44 -8.70 7.80
CA PHE A 39 -7.52 -7.81 8.54
C PHE A 39 -7.56 -8.02 10.05
N GLY A 40 -8.70 -8.44 10.60
CA GLY A 40 -8.84 -8.68 12.04
C GLY A 40 -8.28 -10.01 12.50
N ARG A 41 -8.06 -10.96 11.58
CA ARG A 41 -7.56 -12.28 11.93
C ARG A 41 -6.43 -12.76 11.00
N VAL A 42 -6.64 -12.79 9.69
CA VAL A 42 -5.65 -13.39 8.76
C VAL A 42 -4.33 -12.62 8.77
N TRP A 43 -4.40 -11.29 8.77
CA TRP A 43 -3.21 -10.44 8.84
C TRP A 43 -2.49 -10.50 10.20
N GLU A 44 -3.11 -11.10 11.21
CA GLU A 44 -2.49 -11.33 12.53
C GLU A 44 -1.84 -12.71 12.64
N GLU A 45 -2.11 -13.62 11.71
CA GLU A 45 -1.58 -14.99 11.78
C GLU A 45 -0.13 -15.04 11.34
N GLY A 46 0.68 -15.76 12.13
CA GLY A 46 2.09 -15.97 11.81
C GLY A 46 2.95 -14.75 12.15
N SER A 47 4.17 -14.75 11.63
CA SER A 47 5.20 -13.78 11.97
C SER A 47 5.58 -12.83 10.84
N MET A 48 4.86 -12.87 9.70
CA MET A 48 5.16 -11.97 8.58
C MET A 48 4.77 -10.54 8.90
N SER A 49 5.66 -9.60 8.56
CA SER A 49 5.40 -8.17 8.73
C SER A 49 4.38 -7.67 7.69
N VAL A 50 3.85 -6.48 7.93
CA VAL A 50 2.99 -5.77 6.95
C VAL A 50 3.75 -5.60 5.62
N LYS A 51 4.99 -5.18 5.67
CA LYS A 51 5.84 -4.98 4.48
C LYS A 51 5.99 -6.29 3.69
N GLU A 52 6.27 -7.39 4.37
CA GLU A 52 6.42 -8.70 3.72
C GLU A 52 5.14 -9.15 3.04
N ARG A 53 4.00 -9.02 3.73
CA ARG A 53 2.68 -9.34 3.16
C ARG A 53 2.34 -8.44 1.98
N ARG A 54 2.66 -7.16 2.08
CA ARG A 54 2.47 -6.18 1.00
C ARG A 54 3.26 -6.57 -0.24
N LEU A 55 4.51 -6.97 -0.10
CA LEU A 55 5.34 -7.40 -1.22
C LEU A 55 4.78 -8.64 -1.91
N LEU A 56 4.24 -9.60 -1.13
CA LEU A 56 3.54 -10.77 -1.69
C LEU A 56 2.34 -10.34 -2.53
N LEU A 57 1.54 -9.39 -2.01
CA LEU A 57 0.36 -8.89 -2.72
C LEU A 57 0.73 -8.14 -4.01
N ILE A 58 1.78 -7.35 -3.98
CA ILE A 58 2.27 -6.63 -5.16
C ILE A 58 2.64 -7.64 -6.24
N GLY A 59 3.40 -8.68 -5.90
CA GLY A 59 3.77 -9.74 -6.83
C GLY A 59 2.56 -10.47 -7.38
N LEU A 60 1.60 -10.82 -6.53
CA LEU A 60 0.36 -11.49 -6.93
C LEU A 60 -0.46 -10.60 -7.88
N CYS A 61 -0.63 -9.34 -7.55
CA CYS A 61 -1.37 -8.39 -8.39
C CYS A 61 -0.72 -8.23 -9.76
N MET A 62 0.60 -8.15 -9.82
CA MET A 62 1.33 -8.06 -11.08
C MET A 62 1.15 -9.31 -11.93
N GLY A 63 1.25 -10.49 -11.33
CA GLY A 63 1.04 -11.76 -12.02
C GLY A 63 -0.40 -11.94 -12.52
N SER A 64 -1.36 -11.27 -11.88
CA SER A 64 -2.78 -11.34 -12.20
C SER A 64 -3.26 -10.20 -13.12
N GLY A 65 -2.37 -9.30 -13.52
CA GLY A 65 -2.74 -8.17 -14.38
C GLY A 65 -3.49 -7.06 -13.65
N LEU A 66 -3.30 -6.92 -12.34
CA LEU A 66 -3.95 -5.91 -11.49
C LEU A 66 -2.94 -4.80 -11.14
N GLU A 67 -2.40 -4.14 -12.15
CA GLU A 67 -1.35 -3.13 -11.99
C GLU A 67 -1.84 -1.92 -11.19
N ASP A 68 -3.10 -1.56 -11.31
CA ASP A 68 -3.71 -0.47 -10.56
C ASP A 68 -3.77 -0.80 -9.06
N VAL A 69 -4.12 -2.04 -8.72
CA VAL A 69 -4.13 -2.51 -7.32
C VAL A 69 -2.71 -2.56 -6.76
N ALA A 70 -1.75 -3.05 -7.56
CA ALA A 70 -0.33 -3.03 -7.19
C ALA A 70 0.16 -1.60 -6.94
N GLY A 71 -0.22 -0.65 -7.79
CA GLY A 71 0.09 0.77 -7.63
C GLY A 71 -0.45 1.35 -6.34
N LEU A 72 -1.68 0.98 -5.95
CA LEU A 72 -2.28 1.39 -4.68
C LEU A 72 -1.45 0.90 -3.49
N GLN A 73 -0.99 -0.35 -3.52
CA GLN A 73 -0.14 -0.92 -2.48
C GLN A 73 1.22 -0.20 -2.40
N LEU A 74 1.82 0.13 -3.53
CA LEU A 74 3.09 0.85 -3.57
C LEU A 74 2.95 2.27 -3.02
N ASP A 75 1.87 2.97 -3.38
CA ASP A 75 1.57 4.29 -2.85
C ASP A 75 1.42 4.27 -1.33
N ALA A 76 0.67 3.30 -0.81
CA ALA A 76 0.50 3.12 0.63
C ALA A 76 1.85 2.82 1.32
N ALA A 77 2.68 1.97 0.72
CA ALA A 77 4.00 1.63 1.26
C ALA A 77 4.90 2.87 1.41
N VAL A 78 4.87 3.76 0.42
CA VAL A 78 5.63 5.03 0.48
C VAL A 78 5.09 5.92 1.59
N ARG A 79 3.78 6.07 1.67
CA ARG A 79 3.14 6.90 2.71
C ARG A 79 3.39 6.36 4.12
N GLN A 80 3.52 5.06 4.27
CA GLN A 80 3.83 4.41 5.56
C GLN A 80 5.34 4.35 5.86
N GLY A 81 6.19 4.83 4.96
CA GLY A 81 7.63 4.81 5.15
C GLY A 81 8.29 3.44 4.99
N GLU A 82 7.61 2.48 4.38
CA GLU A 82 8.14 1.13 4.17
C GLU A 82 9.09 1.05 2.98
N LEU A 83 8.82 1.81 1.92
CA LEU A 83 9.57 1.79 0.66
C LEU A 83 9.89 3.21 0.21
N ASP A 84 11.05 3.38 -0.42
CA ASP A 84 11.47 4.64 -1.05
C ASP A 84 11.40 4.55 -2.58
N ALA A 85 11.75 5.64 -3.27
CA ALA A 85 11.70 5.71 -4.73
C ALA A 85 12.57 4.65 -5.42
N ASP A 86 13.76 4.41 -4.88
CA ASP A 86 14.67 3.40 -5.44
C ASP A 86 14.09 1.99 -5.28
N ASP A 87 13.45 1.71 -4.14
CA ASP A 87 12.75 0.44 -3.91
C ASP A 87 11.64 0.23 -4.96
N LEU A 88 10.82 1.25 -5.21
CA LEU A 88 9.73 1.16 -6.18
C LEU A 88 10.25 0.84 -7.58
N ARG A 89 11.30 1.52 -8.01
CA ARG A 89 11.91 1.29 -9.32
C ARG A 89 12.53 -0.10 -9.41
N SER A 90 13.16 -0.56 -8.36
CA SER A 90 13.73 -1.92 -8.29
C SER A 90 12.63 -2.99 -8.38
N ILE A 91 11.51 -2.79 -7.72
CA ILE A 91 10.35 -3.71 -7.79
C ILE A 91 9.85 -3.82 -9.24
N VAL A 92 9.71 -2.70 -9.94
CA VAL A 92 9.27 -2.71 -11.35
C VAL A 92 10.20 -3.53 -12.21
N VAL A 93 11.50 -3.28 -12.11
CA VAL A 93 12.52 -3.99 -12.90
C VAL A 93 12.51 -5.49 -12.58
N PHE A 94 12.47 -5.84 -11.31
CA PHE A 94 12.43 -7.24 -10.88
C PHE A 94 11.18 -7.95 -11.41
N LEU A 95 10.01 -7.37 -11.23
CA LEU A 95 8.75 -7.98 -11.65
C LEU A 95 8.58 -8.01 -13.17
N ALA A 96 9.23 -7.10 -13.92
CA ALA A 96 9.22 -7.15 -15.38
C ALA A 96 9.74 -8.49 -15.90
N HIS A 97 10.69 -9.08 -15.20
CA HIS A 97 11.30 -10.36 -15.61
C HIS A 97 10.41 -11.57 -15.34
N TYR A 98 9.47 -11.45 -14.41
CA TYR A 98 8.58 -12.56 -14.01
C TYR A 98 7.15 -12.39 -14.53
N ALA A 99 6.62 -11.17 -14.50
CA ALA A 99 5.23 -10.91 -14.92
C ALA A 99 5.11 -10.46 -16.39
N GLY A 100 6.21 -10.04 -16.98
CA GLY A 100 6.25 -9.57 -18.37
C GLY A 100 6.35 -8.06 -18.47
N TRP A 101 6.99 -7.62 -19.55
CA TRP A 101 7.30 -6.21 -19.76
C TRP A 101 6.06 -5.32 -19.92
N PRO A 102 4.99 -5.73 -20.63
CA PRO A 102 3.81 -4.88 -20.77
C PRO A 102 3.13 -4.57 -19.42
N ARG A 103 3.03 -5.55 -18.52
CA ARG A 103 2.49 -5.33 -17.18
C ARG A 103 3.39 -4.39 -16.35
N ALA A 104 4.70 -4.63 -16.43
CA ALA A 104 5.67 -3.79 -15.73
C ALA A 104 5.65 -2.36 -16.25
N ALA A 105 5.46 -2.13 -17.54
CA ALA A 105 5.34 -0.80 -18.11
C ALA A 105 4.14 -0.03 -17.52
N LYS A 106 3.01 -0.70 -17.34
CA LYS A 106 1.84 -0.10 -16.68
C LYS A 106 2.13 0.24 -15.22
N LEU A 107 2.77 -0.66 -14.50
CA LEU A 107 3.16 -0.39 -13.11
C LEU A 107 4.15 0.75 -13.04
N ASN A 108 5.09 0.82 -13.97
CA ASN A 108 6.07 1.91 -14.02
C ASN A 108 5.41 3.28 -14.17
N MET A 109 4.33 3.38 -14.95
CA MET A 109 3.56 4.62 -15.05
C MET A 109 3.02 5.05 -13.68
N GLU A 110 2.49 4.12 -12.91
CA GLU A 110 2.00 4.40 -11.55
C GLU A 110 3.16 4.78 -10.62
N VAL A 111 4.27 4.06 -10.69
CA VAL A 111 5.46 4.34 -9.87
C VAL A 111 6.00 5.73 -10.14
N GLU A 112 6.14 6.13 -11.40
CA GLU A 112 6.68 7.45 -11.73
C GLU A 112 5.76 8.59 -11.28
N LYS A 113 4.44 8.38 -11.27
CA LYS A 113 3.49 9.33 -10.66
C LYS A 113 3.72 9.46 -9.15
N ILE A 114 3.93 8.34 -8.46
CA ILE A 114 4.21 8.32 -7.02
C ILE A 114 5.51 9.06 -6.74
N VAL A 115 6.58 8.76 -7.48
CA VAL A 115 7.89 9.39 -7.32
C VAL A 115 7.79 10.91 -7.57
N ALA A 116 7.04 11.32 -8.57
CA ALA A 116 6.82 12.75 -8.85
C ALA A 116 6.11 13.45 -7.69
N ARG A 117 5.12 12.81 -7.09
CA ARG A 117 4.43 13.37 -5.90
C ARG A 117 5.36 13.47 -4.69
N MET A 118 6.22 12.49 -4.49
CA MET A 118 7.23 12.52 -3.41
C MET A 118 8.18 13.70 -3.59
N ALA A 119 8.68 13.91 -4.80
CA ALA A 119 9.58 15.02 -5.12
C ALA A 119 8.88 16.37 -4.92
N ALA A 120 7.63 16.51 -5.36
CA ALA A 120 6.83 17.73 -5.19
C ALA A 120 6.57 18.04 -3.71
N ALA A 121 6.27 17.03 -2.90
CA ALA A 121 6.08 17.19 -1.46
C ALA A 121 7.38 17.67 -0.77
N THR A 122 8.52 17.10 -1.15
CA THR A 122 9.83 17.53 -0.64
C THR A 122 10.13 18.98 -1.01
N ASP A 123 9.82 19.39 -2.24
CA ASP A 123 10.04 20.77 -2.72
C ASP A 123 9.15 21.77 -1.97
N VAL A 124 7.90 21.42 -1.66
CA VAL A 124 6.99 22.23 -0.87
C VAL A 124 7.52 22.40 0.55
N ASP A 125 7.98 21.32 1.19
CA ASP A 125 8.57 21.37 2.53
C ASP A 125 9.84 22.22 2.55
N ALA A 126 10.67 22.13 1.53
CA ALA A 126 11.87 22.94 1.39
C ALA A 126 11.54 24.43 1.13
N GLY A 127 10.43 24.72 0.46
CA GLY A 127 9.96 26.08 0.19
C GLY A 127 9.39 26.80 1.42
N ASP A 128 8.96 26.05 2.43
CA ASP A 128 8.42 26.58 3.68
C ASP A 128 9.47 26.77 4.78
N ASP A 129 10.76 26.53 4.47
CA ASP A 129 11.84 26.77 5.43
C ASP A 129 12.09 28.29 5.55
N PRO A 130 11.83 28.90 6.73
CA PRO A 130 12.01 30.35 6.92
C PRO A 130 13.48 30.78 6.91
N ASP A 131 14.43 29.85 6.98
CA ASP A 131 15.87 30.13 6.99
C ASP A 131 16.50 30.04 5.58
N LEU A 132 15.70 29.73 4.56
CA LEU A 132 16.17 29.75 3.17
C LEU A 132 16.07 31.17 2.61
N PRO A 133 17.16 31.69 1.98
CA PRO A 133 17.14 33.02 1.37
C PRO A 133 16.22 33.13 0.17
#